data_bb27ae6ecb2da4a36be6a102d6c265de
#
_entry.id   bb27ae6ecb2da4a36be6a102d6c265de
#
_cell.length_a   1.000
_cell.length_b   1.000
_cell.length_c   1.000
_cell.angle_alpha   90.00
_cell.angle_beta   90.00
_cell.angle_gamma   90.00
#
_symmetry.space_group_name_H-M   'P 1'
#
loop_
_entity.id
_entity.type
_entity.pdbx_description
1 polymer ?
#
loop_
_entity_poly.entity_id
_entity_poly.type
_entity_poly.pdbx_seq_one_letter_code
_entity_poly.pdbx_strand_id
1 'polypeptide(L)' 'MKQEVYTVAEVAELTGFSRSTVTRMFEREKGVLILARPESLHKRSYRSIRIPRAVYERVVRRLAV' A
#
# COMPACT_ATOMS: atom_id res chain seq x y z
N MET A 1 -13.59 -8.87 -13.09
CA MET A 1 -13.97 -7.70 -12.33
C MET A 1 -12.75 -6.98 -11.81
N LYS A 2 -12.73 -5.67 -11.93
CA LYS A 2 -11.56 -4.94 -11.50
C LYS A 2 -11.54 -4.74 -9.99
N GLN A 3 -10.37 -4.86 -9.46
CA GLN A 3 -10.19 -4.68 -8.04
C GLN A 3 -10.14 -3.20 -7.71
N GLU A 4 -10.88 -2.81 -6.69
CA GLU A 4 -10.96 -1.41 -6.30
C GLU A 4 -9.84 -1.03 -5.34
N VAL A 5 -9.37 -1.98 -4.56
CA VAL A 5 -8.36 -1.72 -3.54
C VAL A 5 -7.36 -2.85 -3.55
N TYR A 6 -6.09 -2.49 -3.46
CA TYR A 6 -5.02 -3.47 -3.45
C TYR A 6 -4.35 -3.54 -2.09
N THR A 7 -3.82 -4.72 -1.77
CA THR A 7 -2.96 -4.85 -0.61
C THR A 7 -1.52 -4.57 -1.01
N VAL A 8 -0.67 -4.40 -0.01
CA VAL A 8 0.76 -4.22 -0.27
C VAL A 8 1.32 -5.42 -1.02
N ALA A 9 0.91 -6.62 -0.60
CA ALA A 9 1.40 -7.82 -1.27
C ALA A 9 1.01 -7.86 -2.74
N GLU A 10 -0.21 -7.44 -3.02
CA GLU A 10 -0.69 -7.44 -4.40
C GLU A 10 0.08 -6.44 -5.25
N VAL A 11 0.32 -5.27 -4.72
CA VAL A 11 1.08 -4.26 -5.47
C VAL A 11 2.51 -4.72 -5.65
N ALA A 12 3.07 -5.38 -4.64
CA ALA A 12 4.42 -5.91 -4.77
C ALA A 12 4.50 -6.89 -5.93
N GLU A 13 3.48 -7.74 -6.06
CA GLU A 13 3.46 -8.68 -7.16
C GLU A 13 3.29 -8.00 -8.50
N LEU A 14 2.43 -7.02 -8.55
CA LEU A 14 2.17 -6.32 -9.80
C LEU A 14 3.38 -5.54 -10.29
N THR A 15 4.13 -4.98 -9.37
CA THR A 15 5.25 -4.12 -9.73
C THR A 15 6.60 -4.81 -9.69
N GLY A 16 6.68 -5.91 -8.96
CA GLY A 16 7.97 -6.58 -8.79
C GLY A 16 8.82 -5.99 -7.69
N PHE A 17 8.31 -4.99 -6.99
CA PHE A 17 9.04 -4.42 -5.87
C PHE A 17 8.81 -5.24 -4.61
N SER A 18 9.71 -5.10 -3.64
CA SER A 18 9.52 -5.75 -2.37
C SER A 18 8.39 -5.08 -1.60
N ARG A 19 7.86 -5.80 -0.63
CA ARG A 19 6.79 -5.24 0.20
C ARG A 19 7.26 -4.00 0.95
N SER A 20 8.50 -4.03 1.42
CA SER A 20 9.03 -2.87 2.12
C SER A 20 9.05 -1.65 1.22
N THR A 21 9.47 -1.85 -0.01
CA THR A 21 9.51 -0.76 -0.97
C THR A 21 8.11 -0.24 -1.25
N VAL A 22 7.17 -1.17 -1.45
CA VAL A 22 5.79 -0.75 -1.71
C VAL A 22 5.24 0.03 -0.54
N THR A 23 5.48 -0.43 0.68
CA THR A 23 5.00 0.27 1.85
C THR A 23 5.53 1.70 1.87
N ARG A 24 6.81 1.86 1.63
CA ARG A 24 7.39 3.19 1.64
C ARG A 24 6.83 4.07 0.55
N MET A 25 6.59 3.48 -0.61
CA MET A 25 6.08 4.26 -1.74
C MET A 25 4.70 4.80 -1.47
N PHE A 26 3.87 4.04 -0.78
CA PHE A 26 2.47 4.39 -0.67
C PHE A 26 2.05 4.94 0.68
N GLU A 27 2.84 4.71 1.72
CA GLU A 27 2.38 5.11 3.05
C GLU A 27 2.16 6.62 3.19
N ARG A 28 2.80 7.41 2.35
CA ARG A 28 2.65 8.85 2.39
C ARG A 28 1.77 9.41 1.29
N GLU A 29 1.21 8.54 0.50
CA GLU A 29 0.38 9.02 -0.60
C GLU A 29 -1.02 9.36 -0.10
N LYS A 30 -1.58 10.40 -0.68
CA LYS A 30 -2.94 10.78 -0.34
C LYS A 30 -3.91 9.73 -0.86
N GLY A 31 -4.89 9.41 -0.06
CA GLY A 31 -5.92 8.47 -0.47
C GLY A 31 -5.65 7.05 -0.06
N VAL A 32 -4.46 6.76 0.44
CA VAL A 32 -4.16 5.43 0.93
C VAL A 32 -4.88 5.22 2.26
N LEU A 33 -5.45 4.03 2.40
CA LEU A 33 -6.17 3.69 3.62
C LEU A 33 -5.22 3.01 4.57
N ILE A 34 -5.06 3.59 5.74
CA ILE A 34 -4.17 3.04 6.75
C ILE A 34 -4.96 2.74 7.99
N LEU A 35 -4.93 1.49 8.38
CA LEU A 35 -5.58 1.08 9.61
C LEU A 35 -4.49 0.73 10.61
N ALA A 36 -4.35 1.56 11.59
CA ALA A 36 -3.37 1.33 12.64
C ALA A 36 -4.06 0.63 13.80
N ARG A 37 -3.48 -0.45 14.25
CA ARG A 37 -4.00 -1.17 15.38
C ARG A 37 -3.13 -0.94 16.58
N PRO A 38 -3.60 -0.21 17.54
CA PRO A 38 -2.84 -0.01 18.76
C PRO A 38 -2.98 -1.22 19.66
N GLU A 39 -2.30 -2.27 19.34
CA GLU A 39 -2.32 -3.47 20.13
C GLU A 39 -1.34 -3.37 21.25
N SER A 40 -1.84 -3.08 22.41
CA SER A 40 -0.94 -2.89 23.54
C SER A 40 -0.29 -4.17 24.02
N LEU A 41 -0.88 -5.29 23.71
CA LEU A 41 -0.33 -6.56 24.18
C LEU A 41 0.92 -6.97 23.44
N HIS A 42 1.10 -6.44 22.27
CA HIS A 42 2.25 -6.80 21.47
C HIS A 42 3.11 -5.58 21.27
N LYS A 43 4.38 -5.81 21.20
CA LYS A 43 5.30 -4.72 21.02
C LYS A 43 5.28 -4.17 19.63
N ARG A 44 4.70 -4.90 18.70
CA ARG A 44 4.65 -4.46 17.33
C ARG A 44 3.31 -3.84 17.04
N SER A 45 3.34 -2.71 16.41
CA SER A 45 2.11 -2.14 15.89
C SER A 45 2.01 -2.55 14.45
N TYR A 46 0.89 -3.13 14.11
CA TYR A 46 0.63 -3.53 12.74
C TYR A 46 -0.15 -2.45 12.04
N ARG A 47 0.32 -2.13 10.89
CA ARG A 47 -0.42 -1.24 10.03
C ARG A 47 -0.93 -2.00 8.84
N SER A 48 -2.21 -1.95 8.62
CA SER A 48 -2.79 -2.51 7.42
C SER A 48 -2.95 -1.39 6.42
N ILE A 49 -2.28 -1.52 5.31
CA ILE A 49 -2.33 -0.50 4.27
C ILE A 49 -3.12 -1.05 3.12
N ARG A 50 -4.09 -0.28 2.67
CA ARG A 50 -4.88 -0.61 1.49
C ARG A 50 -4.73 0.51 0.49
N ILE A 51 -4.48 0.15 -0.73
CA ILE A 51 -4.14 1.11 -1.77
C ILE A 51 -5.26 1.12 -2.80
N PRO A 52 -6.09 2.17 -2.79
CA PRO A 52 -7.13 2.26 -3.82
C PRO A 52 -6.52 2.26 -5.21
N ARG A 53 -7.25 1.69 -6.14
CA ARG A 53 -6.73 1.56 -7.49
C ARG A 53 -6.32 2.91 -8.08
N ALA A 54 -7.08 3.94 -7.80
CA ALA A 54 -6.76 5.26 -8.33
C ALA A 54 -5.40 5.74 -7.81
N VAL A 55 -5.11 5.47 -6.55
CA VAL A 55 -3.82 5.84 -5.98
C VAL A 55 -2.71 5.02 -6.61
N TYR A 56 -2.95 3.73 -6.76
CA TYR A 56 -1.98 2.85 -7.39
C TYR A 56 -1.64 3.34 -8.80
N GLU A 57 -2.66 3.64 -9.57
CA GLU A 57 -2.44 4.09 -10.94
C GLU A 57 -1.71 5.42 -10.99
N ARG A 58 -2.05 6.31 -10.06
CA ARG A 58 -1.39 7.62 -10.03
C ARG A 58 0.10 7.49 -9.76
N VAL A 59 0.46 6.65 -8.79
CA VAL A 59 1.85 6.49 -8.43
C VAL A 59 2.61 5.77 -9.53
N VAL A 60 2.02 4.73 -10.09
CA VAL A 60 2.67 3.98 -11.15
C VAL A 60 2.90 4.87 -12.37
N ARG A 61 1.92 5.69 -12.68
CA ARG A 61 2.06 6.61 -13.82
C ARG A 61 3.17 7.61 -13.57
N ARG A 62 3.31 8.06 -12.32
CA ARG A 62 4.38 9.00 -11.99
C ARG A 62 5.75 8.36 -12.13
N LEU A 63 5.85 7.08 -11.80
CA LEU A 63 7.11 6.36 -11.88
C LEU A 63 7.44 5.93 -13.30
N ALA A 64 6.45 5.75 -14.12
CA ALA A 64 6.68 5.34 -15.51
C ALA A 64 7.25 6.50 -16.30
N VAL A 65 8.32 6.23 -17.00
CA VAL A 65 9.00 7.27 -17.76
C VAL A 65 8.97 6.97 -19.23
#